data_496e438521893e8528b2df15f3b3faf9
#
_entry.id   496e438521893e8528b2df15f3b3faf9
#
_cell.length_a   1.000
_cell.length_b   1.000
_cell.length_c   1.000
_cell.angle_alpha   90.00
_cell.angle_beta   90.00
_cell.angle_gamma   90.00
#
_symmetry.space_group_name_H-M   'P 1'
#
loop_
_entity.id
_entity.type
_entity.pdbx_description
1 polymer ?
#
loop_
_entity_poly.entity_id
_entity_poly.type
_entity_poly.pdbx_seq_one_letter_code
_entity_poly.pdbx_strand_id
1 'polypeptide(L)'
;TAVPGLTLNDEYQIGSDLLHDFDRVLPKNVWKTYLYGNHEDRYNRWMSVMDNAKTPLVSPEEGLRLWQKGYNVKTSWSQDYITIGNDFDIFHGVYFSIHNAKAHLDKLRRSCAYVHTHRIQNYREGEMAAFNIGACADFTSKAFNYASRPMKQQWANGFAINMVDELGRSNITQINVTPDGHFYFGGVKY
;
A
#
# COMPACT_ATOMS: atom_id res chain seq x y z
N THR A 1 4.86 15.40 5.69
CA THR A 1 6.10 16.04 6.19
C THR A 1 7.13 15.95 5.10
N ALA A 2 7.49 17.09 4.49
CA ALA A 2 8.52 17.11 3.46
C ALA A 2 9.87 16.64 4.06
N VAL A 3 10.59 15.83 3.33
CA VAL A 3 11.98 15.52 3.66
C VAL A 3 12.80 16.78 3.37
N PRO A 4 13.56 17.32 4.31
CA PRO A 4 14.36 18.53 4.06
C PRO A 4 15.31 18.31 2.87
N GLY A 5 15.19 19.16 1.86
CA GLY A 5 16.02 19.12 0.65
C GLY A 5 15.43 18.32 -0.51
N LEU A 6 14.28 17.64 -0.34
CA LEU A 6 13.54 17.05 -1.46
C LEU A 6 12.34 17.92 -1.84
N THR A 7 12.15 18.11 -3.13
CA THR A 7 10.94 18.69 -3.68
C THR A 7 9.89 17.59 -3.94
N LEU A 8 8.63 17.97 -4.13
CA LEU A 8 7.58 17.02 -4.54
C LEU A 8 7.93 16.30 -5.86
N ASN A 9 8.58 17.02 -6.79
CA ASN A 9 9.02 16.41 -8.05
C ASN A 9 10.11 15.36 -7.83
N ASP A 10 11.04 15.59 -6.89
CA ASP A 10 12.06 14.58 -6.54
C ASP A 10 11.40 13.34 -5.93
N GLU A 11 10.40 13.51 -5.06
CA GLU A 11 9.64 12.40 -4.48
C GLU A 11 8.90 11.60 -5.56
N TYR A 12 8.27 12.28 -6.51
CA TYR A 12 7.63 11.64 -7.66
C TYR A 12 8.61 10.92 -8.57
N GLN A 13 9.78 11.50 -8.81
CA GLN A 13 10.80 10.85 -9.63
C GLN A 13 11.27 9.55 -8.98
N ILE A 14 11.59 9.58 -7.68
CA ILE A 14 12.00 8.39 -6.91
C ILE A 14 10.91 7.31 -6.96
N GLY A 15 9.66 7.68 -6.73
CA GLY A 15 8.54 6.75 -6.81
C GLY A 15 8.32 6.18 -8.21
N SER A 16 8.46 7.02 -9.24
CA SER A 16 8.37 6.59 -10.64
C SER A 16 9.48 5.63 -11.04
N ASP A 17 10.71 5.84 -10.55
CA ASP A 17 11.85 4.96 -10.82
C ASP A 17 11.65 3.60 -10.15
N LEU A 18 11.16 3.57 -8.90
CA LEU A 18 10.80 2.33 -8.22
C LEU A 18 9.73 1.54 -9.00
N LEU A 19 8.68 2.20 -9.47
CA LEU A 19 7.66 1.56 -10.30
C LEU A 19 8.22 1.05 -11.62
N HIS A 20 9.19 1.77 -12.20
CA HIS A 20 9.88 1.31 -13.40
C HIS A 20 10.69 0.03 -13.15
N ASP A 21 11.35 -0.08 -12.00
CA ASP A 21 12.08 -1.29 -11.63
C ASP A 21 11.14 -2.50 -11.46
N PHE A 22 9.95 -2.30 -10.88
CA PHE A 22 8.92 -3.34 -10.88
C PHE A 22 8.51 -3.73 -12.31
N ASP A 23 8.27 -2.76 -13.19
CA ASP A 23 7.87 -3.02 -14.58
C ASP A 23 8.91 -3.82 -15.38
N ARG A 24 10.20 -3.70 -15.04
CA ARG A 24 11.27 -4.48 -15.69
C ARG A 24 11.24 -5.97 -15.35
N VAL A 25 10.74 -6.33 -14.18
CA VAL A 25 10.74 -7.73 -13.69
C VAL A 25 9.37 -8.39 -13.85
N LEU A 26 8.31 -7.61 -13.98
CA LEU A 26 6.95 -8.13 -14.16
C LEU A 26 6.72 -8.67 -15.58
N PRO A 27 5.88 -9.69 -15.76
CA PRO A 27 5.43 -10.12 -17.07
C PRO A 27 4.75 -8.99 -17.87
N LYS A 28 4.93 -8.95 -19.18
CA LYS A 28 4.39 -7.86 -20.04
C LYS A 28 2.87 -7.70 -19.98
N ASN A 29 2.16 -8.80 -19.73
CA ASN A 29 0.68 -8.85 -19.75
C ASN A 29 0.09 -8.86 -18.33
N VAL A 30 0.79 -8.33 -17.34
CA VAL A 30 0.29 -8.26 -15.97
C VAL A 30 -0.68 -7.08 -15.82
N TRP A 31 -1.79 -7.32 -15.13
CA TRP A 31 -2.68 -6.23 -14.74
C TRP A 31 -2.13 -5.54 -13.50
N LYS A 32 -1.96 -4.23 -13.59
CA LYS A 32 -1.42 -3.39 -12.53
C LYS A 32 -2.48 -2.43 -12.02
N THR A 33 -2.63 -2.33 -10.70
CA THR A 33 -3.52 -1.35 -10.09
C THR A 33 -2.77 -0.58 -9.00
N TYR A 34 -2.92 0.72 -9.02
CA TYR A 34 -2.46 1.62 -7.98
C TYR A 34 -3.64 2.07 -7.14
N LEU A 35 -3.62 1.74 -5.85
CA LEU A 35 -4.62 2.18 -4.89
C LEU A 35 -4.08 3.38 -4.12
N TYR A 36 -4.82 4.49 -4.13
CA TYR A 36 -4.49 5.65 -3.32
C TYR A 36 -4.50 5.29 -1.84
N GLY A 37 -3.52 5.83 -1.12
CA GLY A 37 -3.54 5.90 0.33
C GLY A 37 -4.03 7.27 0.82
N ASN A 38 -4.10 7.41 2.13
CA ASN A 38 -4.43 8.67 2.78
C ASN A 38 -3.35 9.76 2.55
N HIS A 39 -2.18 9.41 2.06
CA HIS A 39 -1.13 10.36 1.71
C HIS A 39 -1.39 11.03 0.36
N GLU A 40 -1.80 10.29 -0.65
CA GLU A 40 -2.23 10.84 -1.94
C GLU A 40 -3.48 11.70 -1.80
N ASP A 41 -4.38 11.35 -0.87
CA ASP A 41 -5.57 12.16 -0.57
C ASP A 41 -5.23 13.56 -0.01
N ARG A 42 -4.05 13.75 0.59
CA ARG A 42 -3.58 15.07 1.00
C ARG A 42 -3.42 16.02 -0.19
N TYR A 43 -2.99 15.51 -1.35
CA TYR A 43 -2.96 16.28 -2.57
C TYR A 43 -4.36 16.79 -2.94
N ASN A 44 -5.36 15.91 -2.94
CA ASN A 44 -6.76 16.27 -3.26
C ASN A 44 -7.30 17.32 -2.29
N ARG A 45 -7.05 17.16 -0.98
CA ARG A 45 -7.46 18.15 0.04
C ARG A 45 -6.75 19.48 -0.15
N TRP A 46 -5.46 19.47 -0.45
CA TRP A 46 -4.69 20.67 -0.70
C TRP A 46 -5.23 21.40 -1.94
N MET A 47 -5.48 20.67 -3.04
CA MET A 47 -6.07 21.24 -4.25
C MET A 47 -7.47 21.82 -4.04
N SER A 48 -8.23 21.28 -3.11
CA SER A 48 -9.60 21.78 -2.83
C SER A 48 -9.63 23.13 -2.10
N VAL A 49 -8.56 23.49 -1.38
CA VAL A 49 -8.48 24.74 -0.59
C VAL A 49 -7.61 25.81 -1.24
N MET A 50 -6.82 25.45 -2.24
CA MET A 50 -5.94 26.40 -2.94
C MET A 50 -6.63 26.99 -4.17
N ASP A 51 -6.34 28.24 -4.47
CA ASP A 51 -6.71 28.86 -5.75
C ASP A 51 -5.88 28.20 -6.86
N ASN A 52 -6.45 27.21 -7.51
CA ASN A 52 -5.82 26.35 -8.52
C ASN A 52 -5.21 27.14 -9.69
N ALA A 53 -5.63 28.39 -9.91
CA ALA A 53 -5.11 29.24 -10.98
C ALA A 53 -3.68 29.74 -10.71
N LYS A 54 -3.21 29.72 -9.46
CA LYS A 54 -1.92 30.33 -9.07
C LYS A 54 -0.78 29.36 -8.95
N THR A 55 -1.03 28.09 -8.64
CA THR A 55 0.05 27.09 -8.47
C THR A 55 -0.46 25.69 -8.77
N PRO A 56 -0.52 25.26 -10.04
CA PRO A 56 -0.89 23.89 -10.37
C PRO A 56 0.19 22.95 -9.83
N LEU A 57 -0.17 22.06 -8.91
CA LEU A 57 0.67 20.93 -8.57
C LEU A 57 0.40 19.77 -9.53
N VAL A 58 1.46 19.07 -9.86
CA VAL A 58 1.38 17.80 -10.59
C VAL A 58 0.64 16.78 -9.73
N SER A 59 -0.34 16.08 -10.29
CA SER A 59 -1.06 15.03 -9.58
C SER A 59 -0.18 13.81 -9.30
N PRO A 60 -0.49 12.97 -8.29
CA PRO A 60 0.24 11.73 -8.08
C PRO A 60 0.30 10.83 -9.31
N GLU A 61 -0.79 10.75 -10.08
CA GLU A 61 -0.85 9.95 -11.31
C GLU A 61 0.12 10.44 -12.38
N GLU A 62 0.20 11.76 -12.56
CA GLU A 62 1.14 12.38 -13.51
C GLU A 62 2.57 12.27 -13.01
N GLY A 63 2.82 12.63 -11.76
CA GLY A 63 4.15 12.62 -11.17
C GLY A 63 4.78 11.22 -11.16
N LEU A 64 4.02 10.21 -10.82
CA LEU A 64 4.44 8.80 -10.84
C LEU A 64 4.37 8.17 -12.24
N ARG A 65 3.79 8.88 -13.22
CA ARG A 65 3.58 8.40 -14.59
C ARG A 65 2.76 7.10 -14.66
N LEU A 66 1.72 6.99 -13.82
CA LEU A 66 0.96 5.75 -13.65
C LEU A 66 0.28 5.29 -14.94
N TRP A 67 -0.33 6.21 -15.68
CA TRP A 67 -1.01 5.87 -16.94
C TRP A 67 -0.05 5.45 -18.04
N GLN A 68 1.12 6.14 -18.16
CA GLN A 68 2.16 5.75 -19.13
C GLN A 68 2.74 4.35 -18.84
N LYS A 69 2.73 3.95 -17.55
CA LYS A 69 3.16 2.63 -17.10
C LYS A 69 2.03 1.58 -17.15
N GLY A 70 0.82 1.95 -17.56
CA GLY A 70 -0.33 1.04 -17.70
C GLY A 70 -0.99 0.64 -16.39
N TYR A 71 -0.91 1.48 -15.36
CA TYR A 71 -1.63 1.26 -14.11
C TYR A 71 -3.10 1.69 -14.23
N ASN A 72 -4.01 0.85 -13.72
CA ASN A 72 -5.36 1.27 -13.37
C ASN A 72 -5.30 1.97 -12.01
N VAL A 73 -5.83 3.18 -11.91
CA VAL A 73 -5.72 4.00 -10.71
C VAL A 73 -7.06 4.07 -10.00
N LYS A 74 -7.03 3.81 -8.69
CA LYS A 74 -8.17 3.93 -7.77
C LYS A 74 -7.86 5.07 -6.80
N THR A 75 -8.59 6.17 -6.88
CA THR A 75 -8.26 7.45 -6.25
C THR A 75 -8.93 7.73 -4.92
N SER A 76 -9.94 6.95 -4.54
CA SER A 76 -10.61 7.10 -3.25
C SER A 76 -10.02 6.14 -2.22
N TRP A 77 -9.08 6.59 -1.42
CA TRP A 77 -8.36 5.75 -0.45
C TRP A 77 -9.27 5.06 0.58
N SER A 78 -10.44 5.62 0.88
CA SER A 78 -11.37 5.09 1.89
C SER A 78 -12.55 4.31 1.30
N GLN A 79 -12.76 4.39 -0.02
CA GLN A 79 -13.91 3.78 -0.69
C GLN A 79 -13.52 2.74 -1.74
N ASP A 80 -12.37 2.96 -2.40
CA ASP A 80 -11.95 2.07 -3.47
C ASP A 80 -11.29 0.80 -2.94
N TYR A 81 -11.60 -0.30 -3.60
CA TYR A 81 -11.01 -1.62 -3.36
C TYR A 81 -10.91 -2.40 -4.67
N ILE A 82 -10.17 -3.51 -4.60
CA ILE A 82 -10.06 -4.50 -5.67
C ILE A 82 -10.52 -5.83 -5.08
N THR A 83 -11.46 -6.50 -5.74
CA THR A 83 -11.82 -7.87 -5.38
C THR A 83 -10.98 -8.85 -6.19
N ILE A 84 -10.33 -9.78 -5.51
CA ILE A 84 -9.58 -10.89 -6.08
C ILE A 84 -10.38 -12.18 -5.83
N GLY A 85 -10.52 -12.98 -6.88
CA GLY A 85 -11.41 -14.15 -6.80
C GLY A 85 -12.85 -13.74 -6.49
N ASN A 86 -13.51 -14.48 -5.61
CA ASN A 86 -14.92 -14.27 -5.30
C ASN A 86 -15.16 -13.51 -3.97
N ASP A 87 -14.17 -13.48 -3.08
CA ASP A 87 -14.40 -13.16 -1.68
C ASP A 87 -13.28 -12.40 -0.98
N PHE A 88 -12.24 -11.98 -1.70
CA PHE A 88 -11.07 -11.35 -1.10
C PHE A 88 -10.89 -9.92 -1.61
N ASP A 89 -10.96 -8.93 -0.69
CA ASP A 89 -10.84 -7.52 -1.02
C ASP A 89 -9.45 -6.96 -0.67
N ILE A 90 -8.89 -6.15 -1.56
CA ILE A 90 -7.64 -5.42 -1.34
C ILE A 90 -7.93 -3.92 -1.38
N PHE A 91 -7.49 -3.19 -0.37
CA PHE A 91 -7.69 -1.74 -0.25
C PHE A 91 -6.61 -1.11 0.65
N HIS A 92 -6.62 0.22 0.77
CA HIS A 92 -5.60 0.89 1.60
C HIS A 92 -5.73 0.57 3.10
N GLY A 93 -6.93 0.45 3.61
CA GLY A 93 -7.23 0.34 5.04
C GLY A 93 -7.64 1.67 5.67
N VAL A 94 -8.55 1.61 6.64
CA VAL A 94 -9.16 2.79 7.27
C VAL A 94 -9.09 2.77 8.79
N TYR A 95 -8.93 1.61 9.40
CA TYR A 95 -8.85 1.46 10.87
C TYR A 95 -7.39 1.38 11.32
N PHE A 96 -7.04 2.15 12.35
CA PHE A 96 -5.66 2.28 12.86
C PHE A 96 -5.50 1.84 14.33
N SER A 97 -6.53 1.22 14.94
CA SER A 97 -6.46 0.69 16.29
C SER A 97 -5.35 -0.36 16.45
N ILE A 98 -5.00 -0.72 17.68
CA ILE A 98 -4.01 -1.76 17.94
C ILE A 98 -4.46 -3.12 17.38
N HIS A 99 -5.75 -3.38 17.33
CA HIS A 99 -6.37 -4.57 16.76
C HIS A 99 -7.03 -4.28 15.40
N ASN A 100 -6.31 -3.57 14.53
CA ASN A 100 -6.87 -3.11 13.25
C ASN A 100 -7.28 -4.25 12.32
N ALA A 101 -6.62 -5.41 12.33
CA ALA A 101 -7.02 -6.56 11.52
C ALA A 101 -8.40 -7.09 11.95
N LYS A 102 -8.62 -7.21 13.26
CA LYS A 102 -9.94 -7.57 13.77
C LYS A 102 -11.00 -6.52 13.40
N ALA A 103 -10.67 -5.24 13.55
CA ALA A 103 -11.60 -4.15 13.24
C ALA A 103 -12.04 -4.15 11.77
N HIS A 104 -11.12 -4.40 10.85
CA HIS A 104 -11.45 -4.53 9.42
C HIS A 104 -12.36 -5.74 9.17
N LEU A 105 -12.01 -6.91 9.72
CA LEU A 105 -12.81 -8.12 9.53
C LEU A 105 -14.23 -7.97 10.08
N ASP A 106 -14.36 -7.44 11.31
CA ASP A 106 -15.66 -7.22 11.96
C ASP A 106 -16.59 -6.31 11.15
N LYS A 107 -16.01 -5.30 10.49
CA LYS A 107 -16.78 -4.29 9.74
C LYS A 107 -17.10 -4.71 8.32
N LEU A 108 -16.14 -5.32 7.63
CA LEU A 108 -16.30 -5.72 6.23
C LEU A 108 -17.02 -7.05 6.08
N ARG A 109 -16.89 -7.95 7.07
CA ARG A 109 -17.43 -9.33 7.01
C ARG A 109 -16.99 -10.06 5.73
N ARG A 110 -15.77 -9.77 5.26
CA ARG A 110 -15.12 -10.38 4.10
C ARG A 110 -13.63 -10.53 4.37
N SER A 111 -13.01 -11.53 3.75
CA SER A 111 -11.54 -11.65 3.78
C SER A 111 -10.90 -10.48 3.07
N CYS A 112 -9.80 -9.96 3.61
CA CYS A 112 -9.17 -8.77 3.04
C CYS A 112 -7.68 -8.64 3.35
N ALA A 113 -6.99 -7.88 2.49
CA ALA A 113 -5.64 -7.39 2.75
C ALA A 113 -5.59 -5.86 2.64
N TYR A 114 -4.78 -5.22 3.47
CA TYR A 114 -4.63 -3.77 3.52
C TYR A 114 -3.27 -3.38 4.10
N VAL A 115 -2.93 -2.10 4.06
CA VAL A 115 -1.66 -1.52 4.56
C VAL A 115 -1.90 -0.49 5.66
N HIS A 116 -1.94 0.78 5.41
CA HIS A 116 -2.27 1.93 6.24
C HIS A 116 -1.46 2.10 7.55
N THR A 117 -1.44 1.10 8.44
CA THR A 117 -0.80 1.23 9.76
C THR A 117 0.65 0.79 9.79
N HIS A 118 1.21 0.36 8.67
CA HIS A 118 2.59 -0.12 8.51
C HIS A 118 2.93 -1.32 9.40
N ARG A 119 1.95 -2.04 9.92
CA ARG A 119 2.13 -3.22 10.78
C ARG A 119 1.94 -4.48 9.99
N ILE A 120 2.58 -5.55 10.43
CA ILE A 120 2.23 -6.90 10.00
C ILE A 120 1.32 -7.48 11.07
N GLN A 121 0.07 -7.74 10.69
CA GLN A 121 -0.95 -8.26 11.60
C GLN A 121 -1.95 -9.10 10.82
N ASN A 122 -2.44 -10.17 11.41
CA ASN A 122 -3.57 -10.90 10.85
C ASN A 122 -4.59 -11.24 11.95
N TYR A 123 -5.81 -11.44 11.53
CA TYR A 123 -6.89 -11.92 12.37
C TYR A 123 -7.81 -12.81 11.54
N ARG A 124 -8.23 -13.93 12.12
CA ARG A 124 -9.10 -14.91 11.46
C ARG A 124 -10.32 -15.21 12.31
N GLU A 125 -11.47 -15.33 11.66
CA GLU A 125 -12.73 -15.77 12.25
C GLU A 125 -13.41 -16.74 11.27
N GLY A 126 -13.42 -18.02 11.62
CA GLY A 126 -13.87 -19.08 10.71
C GLY A 126 -12.98 -19.12 9.46
N GLU A 127 -13.59 -19.03 8.29
CA GLU A 127 -12.90 -19.00 7.01
C GLU A 127 -12.45 -17.61 6.57
N MET A 128 -13.00 -16.56 7.19
CA MET A 128 -12.62 -15.17 6.88
C MET A 128 -11.34 -14.76 7.60
N ALA A 129 -10.53 -13.97 6.93
CA ALA A 129 -9.30 -13.42 7.50
C ALA A 129 -8.99 -12.02 7.00
N ALA A 130 -8.45 -11.18 7.87
CA ALA A 130 -7.94 -9.86 7.52
C ALA A 130 -6.42 -9.82 7.73
N PHE A 131 -5.70 -9.24 6.76
CA PHE A 131 -4.25 -9.17 6.74
C PHE A 131 -3.78 -7.72 6.57
N ASN A 132 -3.12 -7.18 7.59
CA ASN A 132 -2.32 -5.97 7.45
C ASN A 132 -0.93 -6.39 6.97
N ILE A 133 -0.59 -6.08 5.74
CA ILE A 133 0.61 -6.64 5.08
C ILE A 133 1.87 -5.79 5.27
N GLY A 134 1.84 -4.79 6.16
CA GLY A 134 2.99 -3.95 6.45
C GLY A 134 3.15 -2.78 5.48
N ALA A 135 4.37 -2.44 5.19
CA ALA A 135 4.74 -1.37 4.26
C ALA A 135 5.96 -1.78 3.41
N CYS A 136 6.35 -0.92 2.49
CA CYS A 136 7.62 -0.99 1.79
C CYS A 136 8.29 0.38 1.94
N ALA A 137 9.01 0.59 3.06
CA ALA A 137 9.54 1.90 3.40
C ALA A 137 10.83 1.80 4.23
N ASP A 138 11.70 2.80 4.06
CA ASP A 138 12.82 3.03 4.98
C ASP A 138 12.34 3.83 6.20
N PHE A 139 11.98 3.15 7.28
CA PHE A 139 11.51 3.77 8.52
C PHE A 139 12.59 4.57 9.28
N THR A 140 13.84 4.54 8.85
CA THR A 140 14.92 5.37 9.38
C THR A 140 14.93 6.75 8.74
N SER A 141 14.28 6.91 7.60
CA SER A 141 14.16 8.17 6.88
C SER A 141 13.56 9.28 7.74
N LYS A 142 14.04 10.51 7.52
CA LYS A 142 13.52 11.73 8.15
C LYS A 142 12.02 11.97 7.86
N ALA A 143 11.50 11.41 6.79
CA ALA A 143 10.07 11.45 6.46
C ALA A 143 9.19 10.89 7.60
N PHE A 144 9.70 9.98 8.40
CA PHE A 144 9.01 9.34 9.51
C PHE A 144 9.31 9.95 10.89
N ASN A 145 9.93 11.13 10.96
CA ASN A 145 10.24 11.79 12.24
C ASN A 145 9.00 12.26 13.03
N TYR A 146 7.83 12.29 12.40
CA TYR A 146 6.57 12.55 13.07
C TYR A 146 6.12 11.39 13.99
N ALA A 147 6.61 10.18 13.75
CA ALA A 147 6.23 8.99 14.50
C ALA A 147 7.11 8.82 15.74
N SER A 148 6.47 8.55 16.88
CA SER A 148 7.18 8.23 18.12
C SER A 148 7.94 6.91 18.00
N ARG A 149 8.99 6.74 18.84
CA ARG A 149 9.75 5.49 18.89
C ARG A 149 8.87 4.24 19.12
N PRO A 150 7.93 4.23 20.09
CA PRO A 150 7.04 3.09 20.28
C PRO A 150 6.15 2.79 19.07
N MET A 151 5.76 3.81 18.30
CA MET A 151 5.00 3.62 17.06
C MET A 151 5.86 2.94 16.00
N LYS A 152 7.09 3.44 15.76
CA LYS A 152 8.01 2.86 14.76
C LYS A 152 8.40 1.41 15.10
N GLN A 153 8.49 1.05 16.38
CA GLN A 153 8.79 -0.33 16.81
C GLN A 153 7.70 -1.35 16.42
N GLN A 154 6.50 -0.88 16.09
CA GLN A 154 5.40 -1.74 15.62
C GLN A 154 5.32 -1.83 14.09
N TRP A 155 6.13 -1.05 13.38
CA TRP A 155 6.14 -1.02 11.93
C TRP A 155 7.03 -2.11 11.37
N ALA A 156 6.63 -2.67 10.25
CA ALA A 156 7.38 -3.71 9.56
C ALA A 156 7.19 -3.60 8.05
N ASN A 157 8.23 -3.95 7.33
CA ASN A 157 8.15 -4.11 5.88
C ASN A 157 7.62 -5.49 5.52
N GLY A 158 6.78 -5.54 4.50
CA GLY A 158 6.19 -6.76 4.04
C GLY A 158 5.35 -6.58 2.79
N PHE A 159 4.97 -7.71 2.23
CA PHE A 159 4.05 -7.82 1.10
C PHE A 159 3.25 -9.11 1.21
N ALA A 160 2.36 -9.35 0.26
CA ALA A 160 1.60 -10.59 0.22
C ALA A 160 1.54 -11.15 -1.19
N ILE A 161 1.46 -12.47 -1.26
CA ILE A 161 1.14 -13.21 -2.48
C ILE A 161 -0.22 -13.85 -2.26
N ASN A 162 -1.16 -13.60 -3.17
CA ASN A 162 -2.47 -14.24 -3.15
C ASN A 162 -2.61 -15.17 -4.36
N MET A 163 -2.83 -16.44 -4.10
CA MET A 163 -3.14 -17.43 -5.12
C MET A 163 -4.64 -17.71 -5.10
N VAL A 164 -5.25 -17.71 -6.28
CA VAL A 164 -6.67 -17.98 -6.44
C VAL A 164 -6.83 -19.35 -7.11
N ASP A 165 -7.64 -20.21 -6.49
CA ASP A 165 -7.92 -21.52 -7.05
C ASP A 165 -8.99 -21.47 -8.16
N GLU A 166 -9.26 -22.61 -8.79
CA GLU A 166 -10.23 -22.74 -9.89
C GLU A 166 -11.68 -22.39 -9.45
N LEU A 167 -11.95 -22.42 -8.16
CA LEU A 167 -13.26 -22.04 -7.59
C LEU A 167 -13.31 -20.56 -7.19
N GLY A 168 -12.25 -19.78 -7.47
CA GLY A 168 -12.16 -18.37 -7.12
C GLY A 168 -11.88 -18.11 -5.64
N ARG A 169 -11.41 -19.11 -4.87
CA ARG A 169 -11.06 -18.95 -3.46
C ARG A 169 -9.63 -18.47 -3.31
N SER A 170 -9.44 -17.47 -2.49
CA SER A 170 -8.12 -16.84 -2.23
C SER A 170 -7.32 -17.58 -1.17
N ASN A 171 -6.04 -17.80 -1.46
CA ASN A 171 -5.06 -18.29 -0.50
C ASN A 171 -3.90 -17.29 -0.40
N ILE A 172 -3.87 -16.52 0.67
CA ILE A 172 -2.89 -15.45 0.88
C ILE A 172 -1.72 -15.93 1.74
N THR A 173 -0.52 -15.63 1.28
CA THR A 173 0.72 -15.75 2.04
C THR A 173 1.25 -14.37 2.35
N GLN A 174 1.23 -14.00 3.63
CA GLN A 174 1.82 -12.76 4.13
C GLN A 174 3.33 -12.96 4.32
N ILE A 175 4.13 -12.08 3.73
CA ILE A 175 5.59 -12.16 3.76
C ILE A 175 6.14 -10.96 4.51
N ASN A 176 6.92 -11.25 5.55
CA ASN A 176 7.64 -10.24 6.31
C ASN A 176 9.04 -10.05 5.68
N VAL A 177 9.42 -8.81 5.44
CA VAL A 177 10.77 -8.44 5.00
C VAL A 177 11.57 -8.03 6.22
N THR A 178 12.72 -8.66 6.42
CA THR A 178 13.62 -8.38 7.53
C THR A 178 14.26 -6.98 7.40
N PRO A 179 14.76 -6.37 8.49
CA PRO A 179 15.37 -5.04 8.42
C PRO A 179 16.58 -4.93 7.47
N ASP A 180 17.25 -6.02 7.19
CA ASP A 180 18.36 -6.13 6.24
C ASP A 180 17.89 -6.42 4.79
N GLY A 181 16.58 -6.36 4.54
CA GLY A 181 15.99 -6.43 3.21
C GLY A 181 15.74 -7.84 2.67
N HIS A 182 15.88 -8.87 3.50
CA HIS A 182 15.63 -10.24 3.08
C HIS A 182 14.21 -10.72 3.44
N PHE A 183 13.74 -11.74 2.72
CA PHE A 183 12.52 -12.46 3.07
C PHE A 183 12.65 -13.95 2.75
N TYR A 184 11.74 -14.75 3.29
CA TYR A 184 11.68 -16.19 3.05
C TYR A 184 10.36 -16.54 2.37
N PHE A 185 10.44 -17.33 1.31
CA PHE A 185 9.28 -17.88 0.62
C PHE A 185 9.59 -19.30 0.13
N GLY A 186 8.66 -20.24 0.38
CA GLY A 186 8.86 -21.66 0.01
C GLY A 186 10.11 -22.30 0.62
N GLY A 187 10.58 -21.83 1.77
CA GLY A 187 11.81 -22.33 2.41
C GLY A 187 13.11 -21.76 1.85
N VAL A 188 13.04 -20.86 0.88
CA VAL A 188 14.21 -20.19 0.26
C VAL A 188 14.33 -18.77 0.79
N LYS A 189 15.55 -18.34 1.07
CA LYS A 189 15.89 -16.95 1.40
C LYS A 189 16.13 -16.15 0.11
N TYR A 190 15.52 -14.99 0.04
CA TYR A 190 15.66 -14.02 -1.05
C TYR A 190 16.27 -12.73 -0.53
#